data_1f696a591f1282cd9cd8eba67d6776d0
#
_entry.id   1f696a591f1282cd9cd8eba67d6776d0
#
_cell.length_a   1.000
_cell.length_b   1.000
_cell.length_c   1.000
_cell.angle_alpha   90.00
_cell.angle_beta   90.00
_cell.angle_gamma   90.00
#
_symmetry.space_group_name_H-M   'P 1'
#
loop_
_entity.id
_entity.type
_entity.pdbx_description
1 polymer ?
#
loop_
_entity_poly.entity_id
_entity_poly.type
_entity_poly.pdbx_seq_one_letter_code
_entity_poly.pdbx_strand_id
1 'polypeptide(L)'
;MAITIKDIAKATGVSTMTVSRFLNEPEKLKPSTYEKVKKAVDEMEYEPNQVARLLQTNKTNIICVYIANGIDPLHPFTLRAISGIGEKLGLEGYSMQICRHDYKKVKCDGVIAMGMTEREEDEVMKWFKDKPVIVFGNSSYKNNWIDIDNYKGGYIATEHLLKRGYKKIANIGIRSEEKYTQDRLNGYMDCMRDYHMDIPQSGIMRVCNNEDDGYLAASRILKNADVDAIVCASDALALGVMRCAVKMEIRKVHLVLTKMQLLLSNMHCWD
;
A
#
# COMPACT_ATOMS: atom_id res chain seq x y z
N MET A 1 25.38 -33.79 7.44
CA MET A 1 26.11 -32.63 6.88
C MET A 1 25.28 -32.09 5.73
N ALA A 2 25.17 -30.77 5.60
CA ALA A 2 24.45 -30.21 4.47
C ALA A 2 25.19 -30.46 3.16
N ILE A 3 24.49 -30.95 2.15
CA ILE A 3 25.02 -31.21 0.81
C ILE A 3 25.39 -29.86 0.17
N THR A 4 26.53 -29.85 -0.53
CA THR A 4 27.09 -28.65 -1.15
C THR A 4 27.18 -28.77 -2.67
N ILE A 5 27.34 -27.62 -3.36
CA ILE A 5 27.62 -27.62 -4.83
C ILE A 5 28.83 -28.53 -5.19
N LYS A 6 29.80 -28.63 -4.29
CA LYS A 6 30.98 -29.50 -4.51
C LYS A 6 30.61 -30.98 -4.52
N ASP A 7 29.66 -31.38 -3.70
CA ASP A 7 29.21 -32.77 -3.63
C ASP A 7 28.43 -33.16 -4.88
N ILE A 8 27.55 -32.29 -5.38
CA ILE A 8 26.87 -32.46 -6.67
C ILE A 8 27.85 -32.51 -7.82
N ALA A 9 28.84 -31.61 -7.85
CA ALA A 9 29.89 -31.60 -8.88
C ALA A 9 30.69 -32.92 -8.90
N LYS A 10 31.04 -33.45 -7.71
CA LYS A 10 31.72 -34.71 -7.54
C LYS A 10 30.85 -35.88 -7.99
N ALA A 11 29.61 -35.95 -7.61
CA ALA A 11 28.67 -37.02 -7.99
C ALA A 11 28.42 -37.07 -9.50
N THR A 12 28.39 -35.91 -10.15
CA THR A 12 28.08 -35.78 -11.59
C THR A 12 29.32 -35.71 -12.47
N GLY A 13 30.54 -35.58 -11.91
CA GLY A 13 31.76 -35.42 -12.67
C GLY A 13 31.84 -34.15 -13.52
N VAL A 14 31.08 -33.12 -13.15
CA VAL A 14 31.14 -31.80 -13.78
C VAL A 14 31.81 -30.76 -12.87
N SER A 15 32.15 -29.59 -13.40
CA SER A 15 32.70 -28.52 -12.57
C SER A 15 31.64 -27.90 -11.66
N THR A 16 32.06 -27.33 -10.53
CA THR A 16 31.18 -26.55 -9.65
C THR A 16 30.54 -25.37 -10.38
N MET A 17 31.21 -24.80 -11.39
CA MET A 17 30.67 -23.77 -12.26
C MET A 17 29.52 -24.30 -13.13
N THR A 18 29.60 -25.56 -13.59
CA THR A 18 28.50 -26.18 -14.35
C THR A 18 27.29 -26.42 -13.47
N VAL A 19 27.47 -26.85 -12.22
CA VAL A 19 26.37 -26.96 -11.24
C VAL A 19 25.77 -25.58 -10.92
N SER A 20 26.62 -24.58 -10.75
CA SER A 20 26.14 -23.20 -10.55
C SER A 20 25.33 -22.68 -11.74
N ARG A 21 25.74 -22.99 -12.97
CA ARG A 21 24.94 -22.65 -14.18
C ARG A 21 23.62 -23.41 -14.22
N PHE A 22 23.58 -24.65 -13.83
CA PHE A 22 22.33 -25.40 -13.73
C PHE A 22 21.31 -24.68 -12.84
N LEU A 23 21.79 -24.14 -11.72
CA LEU A 23 20.92 -23.45 -10.75
C LEU A 23 20.49 -22.02 -11.17
N ASN A 24 21.29 -21.32 -11.98
CA ASN A 24 21.08 -19.89 -12.25
C ASN A 24 20.81 -19.58 -13.74
N GLU A 25 21.29 -20.39 -14.67
CA GLU A 25 21.22 -20.17 -16.12
C GLU A 25 21.08 -21.53 -16.86
N PRO A 26 19.99 -22.30 -16.54
CA PRO A 26 19.84 -23.66 -17.04
C PRO A 26 19.81 -23.73 -18.58
N GLU A 27 19.32 -22.67 -19.22
CA GLU A 27 19.21 -22.56 -20.67
C GLU A 27 20.58 -22.51 -21.38
N LYS A 28 21.64 -22.19 -20.65
CA LYS A 28 23.03 -22.19 -21.19
C LYS A 28 23.69 -23.54 -21.13
N LEU A 29 23.06 -24.59 -20.61
CA LEU A 29 23.60 -25.94 -20.51
C LEU A 29 23.14 -26.80 -21.68
N LYS A 30 24.02 -27.75 -22.07
CA LYS A 30 23.62 -28.79 -23.01
C LYS A 30 22.57 -29.71 -22.36
N PRO A 31 21.53 -30.16 -23.09
CA PRO A 31 20.46 -30.98 -22.53
C PRO A 31 20.96 -32.20 -21.73
N SER A 32 21.98 -32.91 -22.23
CA SER A 32 22.55 -34.07 -21.56
C SER A 32 23.22 -33.72 -20.22
N THR A 33 23.86 -32.56 -20.14
CA THR A 33 24.47 -32.07 -18.90
C THR A 33 23.42 -31.63 -17.90
N TYR A 34 22.37 -30.97 -18.38
CA TYR A 34 21.22 -30.53 -17.57
C TYR A 34 20.56 -31.74 -16.88
N GLU A 35 20.19 -32.78 -17.65
CA GLU A 35 19.52 -33.96 -17.09
C GLU A 35 20.42 -34.69 -16.08
N LYS A 36 21.72 -34.78 -16.35
CA LYS A 36 22.68 -35.41 -15.44
C LYS A 36 22.77 -34.68 -14.10
N VAL A 37 22.84 -33.35 -14.12
CA VAL A 37 22.93 -32.55 -12.90
C VAL A 37 21.58 -32.53 -12.17
N LYS A 38 20.47 -32.43 -12.90
CA LYS A 38 19.12 -32.48 -12.34
C LYS A 38 18.90 -33.75 -11.53
N LYS A 39 19.20 -34.90 -12.11
CA LYS A 39 19.07 -36.20 -11.44
C LYS A 39 19.82 -36.23 -10.13
N ALA A 40 21.06 -35.75 -10.10
CA ALA A 40 21.88 -35.74 -8.88
C ALA A 40 21.35 -34.77 -7.84
N VAL A 41 20.82 -33.59 -8.25
CA VAL A 41 20.19 -32.63 -7.35
C VAL A 41 18.95 -33.23 -6.70
N ASP A 42 18.10 -33.92 -7.49
CA ASP A 42 16.87 -34.54 -7.01
C ASP A 42 17.19 -35.74 -6.08
N GLU A 43 18.15 -36.65 -6.48
CA GLU A 43 18.53 -37.85 -5.69
C GLU A 43 19.22 -37.46 -4.37
N MET A 44 19.95 -36.39 -4.34
CA MET A 44 20.69 -35.93 -3.16
C MET A 44 19.88 -34.92 -2.33
N GLU A 45 18.63 -34.62 -2.72
CA GLU A 45 17.76 -33.61 -2.05
C GLU A 45 18.53 -32.32 -1.79
N TYR A 46 19.29 -31.87 -2.81
CA TYR A 46 20.13 -30.70 -2.66
C TYR A 46 19.28 -29.41 -2.72
N GLU A 47 19.25 -28.67 -1.62
CA GLU A 47 18.69 -27.32 -1.57
C GLU A 47 19.79 -26.26 -1.75
N PRO A 48 19.65 -25.33 -2.73
CA PRO A 48 20.60 -24.25 -2.92
C PRO A 48 20.77 -23.41 -1.66
N ASN A 49 21.98 -23.32 -1.14
CA ASN A 49 22.28 -22.51 0.03
C ASN A 49 22.15 -21.00 -0.35
N GLN A 50 21.09 -20.37 0.12
CA GLN A 50 20.81 -18.96 -0.14
C GLN A 50 21.97 -18.05 0.34
N VAL A 51 22.63 -18.39 1.44
CA VAL A 51 23.76 -17.62 1.97
C VAL A 51 24.97 -17.69 1.03
N ALA A 52 25.25 -18.88 0.45
CA ALA A 52 26.33 -19.04 -0.54
C ALA A 52 26.02 -18.27 -1.84
N ARG A 53 24.75 -18.24 -2.26
CA ARG A 53 24.29 -17.46 -3.42
C ARG A 53 24.43 -15.96 -3.17
N LEU A 54 24.09 -15.49 -1.99
CA LEU A 54 24.28 -14.11 -1.52
C LEU A 54 25.74 -13.64 -1.67
N LEU A 55 26.68 -14.48 -1.23
CA LEU A 55 28.12 -14.18 -1.28
C LEU A 55 28.66 -14.12 -2.72
N GLN A 56 28.11 -14.89 -3.65
CA GLN A 56 28.52 -14.90 -5.06
C GLN A 56 27.88 -13.79 -5.90
N THR A 57 26.61 -13.49 -5.68
CA THR A 57 25.85 -12.56 -6.52
C THR A 57 25.71 -11.16 -5.92
N ASN A 58 26.07 -10.98 -4.67
CA ASN A 58 25.82 -9.78 -3.87
C ASN A 58 24.32 -9.36 -3.85
N LYS A 59 23.43 -10.33 -4.14
CA LYS A 59 21.97 -10.15 -4.13
C LYS A 59 21.34 -10.88 -2.95
N THR A 60 20.50 -10.20 -2.21
CA THR A 60 19.81 -10.78 -1.06
C THR A 60 18.54 -11.54 -1.45
N ASN A 61 17.98 -11.25 -2.63
CA ASN A 61 16.62 -11.60 -3.05
C ASN A 61 15.57 -11.20 -1.99
N ILE A 62 15.83 -10.13 -1.26
CA ILE A 62 14.93 -9.56 -0.28
C ILE A 62 14.52 -8.16 -0.74
N ILE A 63 13.22 -7.91 -0.74
CA ILE A 63 12.66 -6.56 -0.85
C ILE A 63 12.17 -6.12 0.53
N CYS A 64 12.67 -4.99 0.99
CA CYS A 64 12.20 -4.38 2.23
C CYS A 64 10.90 -3.61 1.96
N VAL A 65 9.84 -3.94 2.67
CA VAL A 65 8.60 -3.16 2.68
C VAL A 65 8.59 -2.31 3.95
N TYR A 66 8.94 -1.03 3.79
CA TYR A 66 8.94 -0.07 4.88
C TYR A 66 7.53 0.52 5.04
N ILE A 67 6.98 0.41 6.25
CA ILE A 67 5.70 1.00 6.61
C ILE A 67 5.97 2.10 7.63
N ALA A 68 5.67 3.34 7.25
CA ALA A 68 5.87 4.50 8.12
C ALA A 68 5.06 4.41 9.41
N ASN A 69 5.53 5.09 10.44
CA ASN A 69 4.95 4.98 11.79
C ASN A 69 3.52 5.51 11.90
N GLY A 70 3.16 6.49 11.07
CA GLY A 70 1.82 7.07 11.00
C GLY A 70 0.77 6.13 10.41
N ILE A 71 1.18 5.03 9.76
CA ILE A 71 0.26 4.07 9.15
C ILE A 71 -0.09 2.96 10.14
N ASP A 72 -1.39 2.71 10.29
CA ASP A 72 -1.88 1.51 10.97
C ASP A 72 -1.60 0.27 10.12
N PRO A 73 -0.74 -0.66 10.59
CA PRO A 73 -0.43 -1.87 9.83
C PRO A 73 -1.62 -2.82 9.68
N LEU A 74 -2.63 -2.70 10.55
CA LEU A 74 -3.85 -3.53 10.51
C LEU A 74 -4.95 -2.89 9.66
N HIS A 75 -4.75 -1.68 9.15
CA HIS A 75 -5.72 -1.06 8.26
C HIS A 75 -5.97 -1.93 7.01
N PRO A 76 -7.22 -2.19 6.60
CA PRO A 76 -7.53 -3.11 5.50
C PRO A 76 -6.81 -2.80 4.19
N PHE A 77 -6.57 -1.52 3.89
CA PHE A 77 -5.80 -1.10 2.73
C PHE A 77 -4.33 -1.54 2.84
N THR A 78 -3.70 -1.32 4.01
CA THR A 78 -2.31 -1.72 4.26
C THR A 78 -2.13 -3.23 4.15
N LEU A 79 -3.03 -4.00 4.75
CA LEU A 79 -3.02 -5.47 4.67
C LEU A 79 -3.16 -5.97 3.23
N ARG A 80 -4.07 -5.41 2.44
CA ARG A 80 -4.23 -5.77 1.02
C ARG A 80 -3.02 -5.40 0.19
N ALA A 81 -2.42 -4.23 0.42
CA ALA A 81 -1.21 -3.82 -0.28
C ALA A 81 -0.04 -4.77 0.04
N ILE A 82 0.18 -5.10 1.31
CA ILE A 82 1.22 -6.05 1.74
C ILE A 82 0.98 -7.43 1.12
N SER A 83 -0.27 -7.92 1.13
CA SER A 83 -0.62 -9.20 0.53
C SER A 83 -0.31 -9.25 -0.97
N GLY A 84 -0.73 -8.23 -1.72
CA GLY A 84 -0.46 -8.15 -3.17
C GLY A 84 1.02 -7.99 -3.50
N ILE A 85 1.76 -7.20 -2.71
CA ILE A 85 3.22 -7.08 -2.84
C ILE A 85 3.89 -8.44 -2.59
N GLY A 86 3.50 -9.13 -1.50
CA GLY A 86 4.08 -10.43 -1.15
C GLY A 86 3.82 -11.50 -2.21
N GLU A 87 2.61 -11.58 -2.73
CA GLU A 87 2.24 -12.49 -3.82
C GLU A 87 3.12 -12.23 -5.06
N LYS A 88 3.20 -10.98 -5.51
CA LYS A 88 3.98 -10.63 -6.69
C LYS A 88 5.48 -10.87 -6.51
N LEU A 89 6.04 -10.51 -5.36
CA LEU A 89 7.44 -10.76 -5.05
C LEU A 89 7.75 -12.27 -5.02
N GLY A 90 6.86 -13.08 -4.43
CA GLY A 90 6.99 -14.54 -4.40
C GLY A 90 7.04 -15.15 -5.80
N LEU A 91 6.18 -14.70 -6.73
CA LEU A 91 6.19 -15.13 -8.14
C LEU A 91 7.51 -14.80 -8.84
N GLU A 92 8.17 -13.70 -8.45
CA GLU A 92 9.46 -13.27 -9.02
C GLU A 92 10.67 -13.81 -8.25
N GLY A 93 10.48 -14.71 -7.27
CA GLY A 93 11.54 -15.33 -6.49
C GLY A 93 12.19 -14.43 -5.45
N TYR A 94 11.50 -13.37 -5.02
CA TYR A 94 11.92 -12.49 -3.93
C TYR A 94 11.20 -12.84 -2.63
N SER A 95 11.91 -12.72 -1.52
CA SER A 95 11.32 -12.69 -0.18
C SER A 95 10.96 -11.26 0.22
N MET A 96 9.93 -11.10 1.02
CA MET A 96 9.52 -9.83 1.57
C MET A 96 9.93 -9.70 3.03
N GLN A 97 10.56 -8.59 3.40
CA GLN A 97 10.82 -8.24 4.79
C GLN A 97 10.10 -6.94 5.14
N ILE A 98 9.13 -7.02 6.05
CA ILE A 98 8.43 -5.83 6.55
C ILE A 98 9.27 -5.19 7.65
N CYS A 99 9.44 -3.87 7.58
CA CYS A 99 10.15 -3.11 8.58
C CYS A 99 9.47 -1.75 8.86
N ARG A 100 9.70 -1.24 10.07
CA ARG A 100 9.21 0.07 10.52
C ARG A 100 10.36 0.91 11.09
N HIS A 101 10.72 0.71 12.36
CA HIS A 101 11.76 1.50 13.05
C HIS A 101 13.19 1.06 12.72
N ASP A 102 13.37 -0.18 12.34
CA ASP A 102 14.69 -0.82 12.22
C ASP A 102 15.14 -1.04 10.77
N TYR A 103 14.55 -0.30 9.82
CA TYR A 103 14.88 -0.42 8.40
C TYR A 103 16.38 -0.27 8.10
N LYS A 104 17.11 0.48 8.94
CA LYS A 104 18.56 0.67 8.82
C LYS A 104 19.38 -0.61 9.01
N LYS A 105 18.80 -1.66 9.59
CA LYS A 105 19.46 -2.95 9.79
C LYS A 105 19.20 -3.95 8.65
N VAL A 106 18.28 -3.61 7.76
CA VAL A 106 17.85 -4.53 6.70
C VAL A 106 18.82 -4.53 5.55
N LYS A 107 19.28 -5.73 5.18
CA LYS A 107 20.00 -5.98 3.93
C LYS A 107 19.00 -6.44 2.87
N CYS A 108 18.78 -5.62 1.85
CA CYS A 108 17.80 -5.88 0.79
C CYS A 108 18.33 -5.43 -0.57
N ASP A 109 17.68 -5.87 -1.63
CA ASP A 109 18.02 -5.49 -3.02
C ASP A 109 17.22 -4.26 -3.47
N GLY A 110 16.09 -3.97 -2.82
CA GLY A 110 15.26 -2.82 -3.09
C GLY A 110 14.27 -2.55 -1.95
N VAL A 111 13.59 -1.43 -2.04
CA VAL A 111 12.66 -0.95 -1.00
C VAL A 111 11.34 -0.53 -1.63
N ILE A 112 10.24 -0.95 -1.01
CA ILE A 112 8.92 -0.37 -1.23
C ILE A 112 8.53 0.35 0.06
N ALA A 113 8.37 1.66 0.01
CA ALA A 113 8.09 2.47 1.20
C ALA A 113 6.67 3.03 1.14
N MET A 114 5.92 2.95 2.26
CA MET A 114 4.51 3.30 2.33
C MET A 114 4.22 4.35 3.40
N GLY A 115 3.43 5.38 3.06
CA GLY A 115 2.82 6.33 3.99
C GLY A 115 3.79 7.23 4.72
N MET A 116 4.89 7.59 4.08
CA MET A 116 5.90 8.47 4.66
C MET A 116 5.44 9.92 4.66
N THR A 117 5.81 10.65 5.71
CA THR A 117 5.90 12.11 5.70
C THR A 117 7.10 12.55 4.86
N GLU A 118 7.16 13.82 4.44
CA GLU A 118 8.32 14.35 3.69
C GLU A 118 9.64 14.14 4.43
N ARG A 119 9.65 14.33 5.75
CA ARG A 119 10.84 14.12 6.57
C ARG A 119 11.29 12.66 6.61
N GLU A 120 10.34 11.71 6.77
CA GLU A 120 10.65 10.28 6.73
C GLU A 120 11.14 9.86 5.35
N GLU A 121 10.59 10.43 4.29
CA GLU A 121 11.02 10.18 2.93
C GLU A 121 12.48 10.58 2.72
N ASP A 122 12.87 11.78 3.17
CA ASP A 122 14.26 12.25 3.10
C ASP A 122 15.23 11.31 3.83
N GLU A 123 14.85 10.82 5.00
CA GLU A 123 15.68 9.89 5.78
C GLU A 123 15.82 8.54 5.08
N VAL A 124 14.72 7.97 4.59
CA VAL A 124 14.69 6.68 3.89
C VAL A 124 15.48 6.75 2.58
N MET A 125 15.28 7.81 1.78
CA MET A 125 15.98 7.99 0.51
C MET A 125 17.49 8.19 0.71
N LYS A 126 17.92 8.91 1.73
CA LYS A 126 19.35 9.03 2.10
C LYS A 126 19.97 7.71 2.52
N TRP A 127 19.22 6.90 3.29
CA TRP A 127 19.72 5.61 3.77
C TRP A 127 19.87 4.60 2.64
N PHE A 128 18.89 4.53 1.74
CA PHE A 128 18.86 3.59 0.63
C PHE A 128 19.33 4.18 -0.70
N LYS A 129 20.18 5.22 -0.68
CA LYS A 129 20.66 5.96 -1.88
C LYS A 129 21.21 5.05 -3.00
N ASP A 130 21.80 3.90 -2.62
CA ASP A 130 22.42 2.95 -3.56
C ASP A 130 21.46 1.77 -3.91
N LYS A 131 20.19 1.88 -3.56
CA LYS A 131 19.16 0.86 -3.80
C LYS A 131 17.98 1.46 -4.55
N PRO A 132 17.30 0.68 -5.39
CA PRO A 132 16.03 1.10 -5.94
C PRO A 132 14.99 1.26 -4.82
N VAL A 133 14.36 2.42 -4.76
CA VAL A 133 13.27 2.71 -3.83
C VAL A 133 12.04 3.10 -4.64
N ILE A 134 10.91 2.46 -4.34
CA ILE A 134 9.59 2.84 -4.86
C ILE A 134 8.75 3.33 -3.68
N VAL A 135 8.20 4.53 -3.80
CA VAL A 135 7.27 5.09 -2.81
C VAL A 135 5.83 4.74 -3.20
N PHE A 136 5.11 4.11 -2.30
CA PHE A 136 3.67 3.93 -2.42
C PHE A 136 2.96 5.06 -1.67
N GLY A 137 2.50 6.03 -2.43
CA GLY A 137 2.03 7.34 -2.03
C GLY A 137 2.68 8.44 -2.87
N ASN A 138 2.17 9.65 -2.79
CA ASN A 138 2.75 10.80 -3.49
C ASN A 138 4.11 11.15 -2.89
N SER A 139 5.13 11.34 -3.75
CA SER A 139 6.52 11.60 -3.38
C SER A 139 7.01 12.94 -3.93
N SER A 140 7.91 13.58 -3.19
CA SER A 140 8.67 14.75 -3.65
C SER A 140 9.80 14.39 -4.63
N TYR A 141 10.20 13.12 -4.67
CA TYR A 141 11.24 12.59 -5.55
C TYR A 141 10.64 12.17 -6.90
N LYS A 142 11.18 12.71 -7.99
CA LYS A 142 10.52 12.72 -9.32
C LYS A 142 10.24 11.37 -9.99
N ASN A 143 10.90 10.27 -9.62
CA ASN A 143 10.96 9.13 -10.54
C ASN A 143 10.50 7.77 -10.01
N ASN A 144 10.15 7.62 -8.73
CA ASN A 144 9.93 6.29 -8.16
C ASN A 144 8.75 6.25 -7.19
N TRP A 145 7.61 6.74 -7.60
CA TRP A 145 6.40 6.64 -6.77
C TRP A 145 5.19 6.16 -7.57
N ILE A 146 4.26 5.56 -6.87
CA ILE A 146 2.96 5.15 -7.38
C ILE A 146 1.90 5.54 -6.35
N ASP A 147 0.86 6.24 -6.75
CA ASP A 147 -0.25 6.63 -5.90
C ASP A 147 -1.57 6.59 -6.70
N ILE A 148 -2.68 6.64 -5.99
CA ILE A 148 -4.00 6.89 -6.55
C ILE A 148 -4.23 8.40 -6.60
N ASP A 149 -5.06 8.85 -7.54
CA ASP A 149 -5.45 10.25 -7.63
C ASP A 149 -6.41 10.61 -6.48
N ASN A 150 -5.83 10.95 -5.32
CA ASN A 150 -6.55 11.29 -4.10
C ASN A 150 -7.38 12.56 -4.23
N TYR A 151 -6.88 13.55 -4.97
CA TYR A 151 -7.62 14.77 -5.28
C TYR A 151 -8.88 14.46 -6.08
N LYS A 152 -8.73 13.72 -7.17
CA LYS A 152 -9.86 13.30 -7.99
C LYS A 152 -10.84 12.43 -7.22
N GLY A 153 -10.36 11.60 -6.30
CA GLY A 153 -11.19 10.81 -5.39
C GLY A 153 -12.12 11.70 -4.55
N GLY A 154 -11.57 12.72 -3.89
CA GLY A 154 -12.34 13.71 -3.14
C GLY A 154 -13.34 14.50 -3.99
N TYR A 155 -12.88 14.91 -5.18
CA TYR A 155 -13.71 15.66 -6.12
C TYR A 155 -14.92 14.82 -6.61
N ILE A 156 -14.70 13.61 -7.10
CA ILE A 156 -15.75 12.73 -7.65
C ILE A 156 -16.75 12.32 -6.57
N ALA A 157 -16.30 12.04 -5.36
CA ALA A 157 -17.19 11.71 -4.25
C ALA A 157 -18.15 12.85 -3.92
N THR A 158 -17.64 14.08 -3.89
CA THR A 158 -18.44 15.29 -3.66
C THR A 158 -19.38 15.56 -4.83
N GLU A 159 -18.85 15.46 -6.05
CA GLU A 159 -19.63 15.66 -7.28
C GLU A 159 -20.81 14.67 -7.37
N HIS A 160 -20.59 13.42 -6.95
CA HIS A 160 -21.65 12.42 -6.93
C HIS A 160 -22.83 12.84 -6.05
N LEU A 161 -22.55 13.39 -4.86
CA LEU A 161 -23.60 13.91 -3.98
C LEU A 161 -24.32 15.14 -4.60
N LEU A 162 -23.55 16.07 -5.16
CA LEU A 162 -24.14 17.26 -5.80
C LEU A 162 -25.03 16.88 -6.99
N LYS A 163 -24.62 15.92 -7.82
CA LYS A 163 -25.43 15.39 -8.94
C LYS A 163 -26.70 14.67 -8.47
N ARG A 164 -26.73 14.17 -7.23
CA ARG A 164 -27.94 13.63 -6.59
C ARG A 164 -28.83 14.67 -5.93
N GLY A 165 -28.45 15.94 -6.00
CA GLY A 165 -29.24 17.07 -5.52
C GLY A 165 -28.95 17.48 -4.07
N TYR A 166 -27.96 16.85 -3.39
CA TYR A 166 -27.51 17.31 -2.08
C TYR A 166 -26.75 18.62 -2.24
N LYS A 167 -26.95 19.56 -1.31
CA LYS A 167 -26.36 20.90 -1.41
C LYS A 167 -25.51 21.29 -0.20
N LYS A 168 -25.84 20.75 0.97
CA LYS A 168 -25.21 21.07 2.25
C LYS A 168 -24.32 19.92 2.67
N ILE A 169 -23.20 19.77 1.97
CA ILE A 169 -22.31 18.62 2.12
C ILE A 169 -21.21 18.96 3.12
N ALA A 170 -21.04 18.13 4.16
CA ALA A 170 -19.92 18.22 5.09
C ALA A 170 -18.78 17.28 4.68
N ASN A 171 -17.58 17.50 5.24
CA ASN A 171 -16.40 16.66 5.07
C ASN A 171 -15.83 16.23 6.41
N ILE A 172 -15.58 14.93 6.57
CA ILE A 172 -14.81 14.39 7.68
C ILE A 172 -13.50 13.84 7.12
N GLY A 173 -12.43 14.65 7.26
CA GLY A 173 -11.09 14.37 6.82
C GLY A 173 -10.22 13.69 7.88
N ILE A 174 -9.05 13.20 7.47
CA ILE A 174 -8.06 12.62 8.36
C ILE A 174 -7.11 13.72 8.84
N ARG A 175 -6.85 13.77 10.15
CA ARG A 175 -5.83 14.65 10.75
C ARG A 175 -4.47 13.97 10.66
N SER A 176 -3.77 14.26 9.58
CA SER A 176 -2.45 13.74 9.29
C SER A 176 -1.69 14.71 8.38
N GLU A 177 -0.37 14.62 8.34
CA GLU A 177 0.52 15.43 7.49
C GLU A 177 0.78 14.79 6.12
N GLU A 178 0.31 13.56 5.87
CA GLU A 178 0.46 12.92 4.57
C GLU A 178 -0.36 13.65 3.50
N LYS A 179 0.26 13.83 2.33
CA LYS A 179 -0.32 14.58 1.20
C LYS A 179 -1.71 14.10 0.79
N TYR A 180 -1.94 12.79 0.78
CA TYR A 180 -3.22 12.22 0.34
C TYR A 180 -4.41 12.75 1.13
N THR A 181 -4.22 13.11 2.41
CA THR A 181 -5.29 13.65 3.26
C THR A 181 -5.69 15.05 2.83
N GLN A 182 -4.71 15.87 2.49
CA GLN A 182 -4.93 17.23 1.98
C GLN A 182 -5.48 17.19 0.56
N ASP A 183 -4.99 16.31 -0.30
CA ASP A 183 -5.47 16.16 -1.68
C ASP A 183 -6.97 15.80 -1.70
N ARG A 184 -7.42 14.86 -0.86
CA ARG A 184 -8.85 14.53 -0.74
C ARG A 184 -9.70 15.71 -0.28
N LEU A 185 -9.20 16.46 0.70
CA LEU A 185 -9.90 17.66 1.18
C LEU A 185 -9.94 18.76 0.10
N ASN A 186 -8.84 18.98 -0.62
CA ASN A 186 -8.79 19.95 -1.71
C ASN A 186 -9.79 19.57 -2.82
N GLY A 187 -9.85 18.28 -3.19
CA GLY A 187 -10.82 17.79 -4.16
C GLY A 187 -12.27 18.07 -3.75
N TYR A 188 -12.61 17.87 -2.46
CA TYR A 188 -13.92 18.22 -1.94
C TYR A 188 -14.16 19.74 -2.02
N MET A 189 -13.24 20.57 -1.54
CA MET A 189 -13.41 22.03 -1.53
C MET A 189 -13.54 22.62 -2.93
N ASP A 190 -12.72 22.15 -3.85
CA ASP A 190 -12.75 22.61 -5.23
C ASP A 190 -14.04 22.19 -5.94
N CYS A 191 -14.54 20.98 -5.69
CA CYS A 191 -15.81 20.54 -6.23
C CYS A 191 -16.98 21.40 -5.72
N MET A 192 -17.04 21.69 -4.41
CA MET A 192 -18.04 22.58 -3.84
C MET A 192 -18.00 23.98 -4.50
N ARG A 193 -16.78 24.52 -4.68
CA ARG A 193 -16.58 25.82 -5.33
C ARG A 193 -17.02 25.80 -6.81
N ASP A 194 -16.64 24.79 -7.57
CA ASP A 194 -16.94 24.67 -9.00
C ASP A 194 -18.45 24.54 -9.27
N TYR A 195 -19.18 23.94 -8.31
CA TYR A 195 -20.63 23.86 -8.33
C TYR A 195 -21.33 25.05 -7.63
N HIS A 196 -20.57 26.08 -7.23
CA HIS A 196 -21.08 27.27 -6.54
C HIS A 196 -21.88 26.95 -5.28
N MET A 197 -21.44 25.94 -4.52
CA MET A 197 -22.05 25.53 -3.26
C MET A 197 -21.21 26.01 -2.08
N ASP A 198 -21.91 26.55 -1.07
CA ASP A 198 -21.26 26.93 0.17
C ASP A 198 -20.93 25.73 1.03
N ILE A 199 -19.76 25.77 1.67
CA ILE A 199 -19.39 24.79 2.67
C ILE A 199 -20.13 25.13 3.97
N PRO A 200 -20.91 24.18 4.55
CA PRO A 200 -21.63 24.45 5.79
C PRO A 200 -20.71 24.95 6.91
N GLN A 201 -21.17 25.87 7.71
CA GLN A 201 -20.43 26.33 8.90
C GLN A 201 -20.14 25.13 9.80
N SER A 202 -18.88 24.96 10.22
CA SER A 202 -18.40 23.78 10.94
C SER A 202 -18.58 22.45 10.17
N GLY A 203 -18.76 22.51 8.86
CA GLY A 203 -18.94 21.35 7.98
C GLY A 203 -17.63 20.60 7.64
N ILE A 204 -16.45 21.13 7.99
CA ILE A 204 -15.17 20.45 7.81
C ILE A 204 -14.60 20.06 9.17
N MET A 205 -14.34 18.78 9.37
CA MET A 205 -13.64 18.27 10.55
C MET A 205 -12.50 17.34 10.15
N ARG A 206 -11.37 17.44 10.85
CA ARG A 206 -10.22 16.53 10.68
C ARG A 206 -9.96 15.79 11.99
N VAL A 207 -10.01 14.46 11.95
CA VAL A 207 -9.92 13.57 13.11
C VAL A 207 -8.98 12.41 12.86
N CYS A 208 -8.65 11.61 13.88
CA CYS A 208 -7.86 10.40 13.67
C CYS A 208 -8.64 9.40 12.80
N ASN A 209 -7.91 8.58 12.05
CA ASN A 209 -8.50 7.64 11.07
C ASN A 209 -9.01 6.37 11.77
N ASN A 210 -10.08 6.49 12.52
CA ASN A 210 -10.76 5.37 13.19
C ASN A 210 -12.28 5.60 13.27
N GLU A 211 -13.01 4.54 13.58
CA GLU A 211 -14.47 4.55 13.65
C GLU A 211 -15.02 5.45 14.77
N ASP A 212 -14.40 5.43 15.95
CA ASP A 212 -14.88 6.20 17.09
C ASP A 212 -14.73 7.70 16.88
N ASP A 213 -13.62 8.15 16.31
CA ASP A 213 -13.43 9.55 15.95
C ASP A 213 -14.38 9.99 14.81
N GLY A 214 -14.64 9.09 13.85
CA GLY A 214 -15.68 9.29 12.83
C GLY A 214 -17.06 9.48 13.43
N TYR A 215 -17.43 8.65 14.42
CA TYR A 215 -18.69 8.76 15.15
C TYR A 215 -18.79 10.11 15.90
N LEU A 216 -17.75 10.50 16.64
CA LEU A 216 -17.73 11.75 17.39
C LEU A 216 -17.81 12.98 16.49
N ALA A 217 -17.09 12.97 15.34
CA ALA A 217 -17.15 14.02 14.35
C ALA A 217 -18.56 14.16 13.77
N ALA A 218 -19.16 13.04 13.35
CA ALA A 218 -20.53 13.01 12.84
C ALA A 218 -21.54 13.56 13.87
N SER A 219 -21.43 13.14 15.13
CA SER A 219 -22.31 13.62 16.19
C SER A 219 -22.24 15.14 16.39
N ARG A 220 -21.05 15.73 16.22
CA ARG A 220 -20.89 17.19 16.31
C ARG A 220 -21.46 17.90 15.08
N ILE A 221 -21.15 17.41 13.88
CA ILE A 221 -21.66 17.99 12.63
C ILE A 221 -23.18 17.94 12.61
N LEU A 222 -23.77 16.77 12.87
CA LEU A 222 -25.22 16.54 12.77
C LEU A 222 -26.02 17.30 13.84
N LYS A 223 -25.40 17.70 14.94
CA LYS A 223 -26.05 18.53 15.97
C LYS A 223 -25.96 20.03 15.70
N ASN A 224 -24.86 20.47 15.05
CA ASN A 224 -24.54 21.90 15.00
C ASN A 224 -24.54 22.47 13.57
N ALA A 225 -24.63 21.65 12.57
CA ALA A 225 -24.60 22.05 11.17
C ALA A 225 -25.87 21.56 10.44
N ASP A 226 -26.40 22.39 9.59
CA ASP A 226 -27.46 22.01 8.65
C ASP A 226 -26.82 21.34 7.44
N VAL A 227 -26.76 20.01 7.48
CA VAL A 227 -26.12 19.18 6.44
C VAL A 227 -27.10 18.10 5.95
N ASP A 228 -27.03 17.82 4.67
CA ASP A 228 -27.81 16.78 4.00
C ASP A 228 -26.97 15.60 3.52
N ALA A 229 -25.63 15.76 3.49
CA ALA A 229 -24.71 14.69 3.16
C ALA A 229 -23.31 14.88 3.81
N ILE A 230 -22.56 13.78 3.93
CA ILE A 230 -21.19 13.80 4.48
C ILE A 230 -20.26 13.00 3.57
N VAL A 231 -19.16 13.63 3.15
CA VAL A 231 -18.03 12.98 2.49
C VAL A 231 -16.99 12.59 3.53
N CYS A 232 -16.65 11.31 3.61
CA CYS A 232 -15.64 10.79 4.52
C CYS A 232 -14.35 10.45 3.80
N ALA A 233 -13.20 10.83 4.35
CA ALA A 233 -11.90 10.58 3.77
C ALA A 233 -11.46 9.10 3.83
N SER A 234 -12.14 8.26 4.61
CA SER A 234 -11.86 6.82 4.72
C SER A 234 -13.09 6.01 5.12
N ASP A 235 -13.02 4.69 4.90
CA ASP A 235 -14.07 3.75 5.29
C ASP A 235 -14.25 3.69 6.81
N ALA A 236 -13.15 3.76 7.57
CA ALA A 236 -13.20 3.74 9.03
C ALA A 236 -14.01 4.92 9.57
N LEU A 237 -13.76 6.12 9.04
CA LEU A 237 -14.55 7.31 9.39
C LEU A 237 -16.03 7.16 9.00
N ALA A 238 -16.29 6.60 7.83
CA ALA A 238 -17.65 6.42 7.35
C ALA A 238 -18.45 5.41 8.17
N LEU A 239 -17.83 4.31 8.61
CA LEU A 239 -18.48 3.38 9.54
C LEU A 239 -18.89 4.08 10.83
N GLY A 240 -18.03 4.97 11.35
CA GLY A 240 -18.36 5.80 12.50
C GLY A 240 -19.54 6.72 12.26
N VAL A 241 -19.59 7.38 11.08
CA VAL A 241 -20.72 8.25 10.69
C VAL A 241 -22.00 7.44 10.57
N MET A 242 -21.97 6.27 9.92
CA MET A 242 -23.12 5.38 9.80
C MET A 242 -23.67 4.98 11.17
N ARG A 243 -22.78 4.54 12.07
CA ARG A 243 -23.16 4.17 13.45
C ARG A 243 -23.80 5.35 14.20
N CYS A 244 -23.27 6.56 13.99
CA CYS A 244 -23.84 7.77 14.57
C CYS A 244 -25.23 8.09 14.01
N ALA A 245 -25.40 8.04 12.71
CA ALA A 245 -26.67 8.31 12.03
C ALA A 245 -27.76 7.32 12.49
N VAL A 246 -27.44 6.03 12.57
CA VAL A 246 -28.36 5.00 13.09
C VAL A 246 -28.77 5.32 14.53
N LYS A 247 -27.80 5.64 15.42
CA LYS A 247 -28.07 5.92 16.83
C LYS A 247 -28.90 7.20 17.03
N MET A 248 -28.75 8.17 16.12
CA MET A 248 -29.52 9.43 16.15
C MET A 248 -30.86 9.33 15.39
N GLU A 249 -31.19 8.15 14.85
CA GLU A 249 -32.38 7.91 14.04
C GLU A 249 -32.51 8.86 12.82
N ILE A 250 -31.38 9.29 12.29
CA ILE A 250 -31.32 10.22 11.16
C ILE A 250 -31.49 9.43 9.86
N ARG A 251 -32.66 9.56 9.22
CA ARG A 251 -33.01 8.86 7.96
C ARG A 251 -32.68 9.66 6.69
N LYS A 252 -32.18 10.91 6.80
CA LYS A 252 -32.06 11.84 5.66
C LYS A 252 -30.63 12.26 5.32
N VAL A 253 -29.58 11.74 5.98
CA VAL A 253 -28.21 12.08 5.65
C VAL A 253 -27.59 10.99 4.78
N HIS A 254 -27.20 11.34 3.57
CA HIS A 254 -26.48 10.44 2.68
C HIS A 254 -24.98 10.47 2.93
N LEU A 255 -24.38 9.30 2.90
CA LEU A 255 -22.97 9.10 3.15
C LEU A 255 -22.26 8.65 1.88
N VAL A 256 -21.19 9.32 1.50
CA VAL A 256 -20.30 8.88 0.41
C VAL A 256 -18.87 8.74 0.90
N LEU A 257 -18.26 7.64 0.51
CA LEU A 257 -16.87 7.30 0.78
C LEU A 257 -15.97 7.81 -0.35
N THR A 258 -14.85 8.42 -0.01
CA THR A 258 -13.80 8.68 -0.99
C THR A 258 -12.99 7.42 -1.24
N LYS A 259 -13.60 6.33 -1.68
CA LYS A 259 -12.86 5.11 -1.91
C LYS A 259 -12.77 4.75 -3.38
N MET A 260 -11.65 4.16 -3.71
CA MET A 260 -11.32 3.43 -4.92
C MET A 260 -12.42 2.44 -5.39
N GLN A 261 -13.39 2.09 -4.55
CA GLN A 261 -14.54 1.24 -4.90
C GLN A 261 -15.53 1.90 -5.86
N LEU A 262 -15.62 3.22 -5.89
CA LEU A 262 -16.43 3.93 -6.90
C LEU A 262 -15.85 3.80 -8.34
N LEU A 263 -14.57 3.47 -8.46
CA LEU A 263 -13.93 3.21 -9.74
C LEU A 263 -14.03 1.73 -10.18
N LEU A 264 -14.37 0.81 -9.28
CA LEU A 264 -14.31 -0.64 -9.51
C LEU A 264 -15.65 -1.36 -9.44
N SER A 265 -16.73 -0.71 -9.05
CA SER A 265 -18.05 -1.35 -9.04
C SER A 265 -19.17 -0.37 -9.37
N ASN A 266 -20.00 -0.75 -10.33
CA ASN A 266 -21.39 -0.29 -10.43
C ASN A 266 -22.12 -0.73 -9.15
N MET A 267 -21.85 -0.10 -8.03
CA MET A 267 -22.49 -0.45 -6.78
C MET A 267 -23.88 0.15 -6.69
N HIS A 268 -24.84 -0.73 -6.57
CA HIS A 268 -26.19 -0.41 -6.16
C HIS A 268 -26.14 0.31 -4.82
N CYS A 269 -26.75 1.49 -4.78
CA CYS A 269 -27.00 2.18 -3.53
C CYS A 269 -27.94 1.35 -2.68
N TRP A 270 -27.66 1.30 -1.40
CA TRP A 270 -28.66 0.88 -0.42
C TRP A 270 -29.72 1.97 -0.37
N ASP A 271 -30.90 1.68 -0.88
CA ASP A 271 -32.12 2.47 -0.70
C ASP A 271 -32.61 2.43 0.75
#